data_4c683808c291e50b5312df43aefba854
#
_entry.id   4c683808c291e50b5312df43aefba854
#
_cell.length_a   1.000
_cell.length_b   1.000
_cell.length_c   1.000
_cell.angle_alpha   90.00
_cell.angle_beta   90.00
_cell.angle_gamma   90.00
#
_symmetry.space_group_name_H-M   'P 1'
#
loop_
_entity.id
_entity.type
_entity.pdbx_description
1 polymer ?
#
loop_
_entity_poly.entity_id
_entity_poly.type
_entity_poly.pdbx_seq_one_letter_code
_entity_poly.pdbx_strand_id
1 'polypeptide(L)'
;MLRITELKLPIDHPDEDLRPAIVQRLGLASDDLLDFTLFKRSYDARKKSSELCFIYTIDLNVRDEAAVLHKFADDRNVNVAPDVSYKEVGQAPADLQQRPIVVGFGPCGIFAGLLLAQMGFKPIILERGTEVRQRTKDTWGLWRKSVLNPESNVQFGEGGAGTFSDGKLYSQIKDPKFLGRKVLHEFVKAGAPEEILYVSKPHIGTFRLTGVVENMREQIRALGGEVRFQQRVTDVLIEDGQLVGVELHGGEQIHSKHVILALGHSARDTFRMLHGRGVYMEAKPFSVGFRIEHPQSLIDRARLGKYAGHPKLGAADYKLVHHAKNGRSVYSFCMCPGGTVVAATSEPNRVVTNGMSQYSRNERNANSGIVVGITPEVDYPGGPLAGIELQERLESHAFVLGGSNYEAPAQLVGDFIAGKPSTELGNVEPSYKPGVALGDLALALPDFAIEAIREALPAFEKQIRGYSLHDAVLTGIETRTSSPLRITRNESMQSLNVKGLFPAGEGAGYAGGILSAGVDGIRIAEAVARDILGLEA
;
A
#
# COMPACT_ATOMS: atom_id res chain seq x y z
N MET A 1 9.10 -25.70 -19.45
CA MET A 1 9.33 -24.25 -19.53
C MET A 1 10.56 -23.87 -18.72
N LEU A 2 11.45 -23.09 -19.29
CA LEU A 2 12.69 -22.62 -18.68
C LEU A 2 12.55 -21.16 -18.23
N ARG A 3 13.37 -20.75 -17.28
CA ARG A 3 13.54 -19.34 -16.85
C ARG A 3 14.99 -18.92 -17.01
N ILE A 4 15.20 -17.81 -17.72
CA ILE A 4 16.49 -17.11 -17.74
C ILE A 4 16.38 -15.82 -16.94
N THR A 5 17.45 -15.46 -16.20
CA THR A 5 17.57 -14.24 -15.43
C THR A 5 18.79 -13.45 -15.88
N GLU A 6 18.87 -12.17 -15.47
CA GLU A 6 20.00 -11.28 -15.76
C GLU A 6 20.30 -11.07 -17.26
N LEU A 7 19.30 -11.23 -18.16
CA LEU A 7 19.47 -10.84 -19.56
C LEU A 7 19.45 -9.30 -19.62
N LYS A 8 20.55 -8.72 -20.11
CA LYS A 8 20.74 -7.26 -20.12
C LYS A 8 20.67 -6.72 -21.55
N LEU A 9 19.88 -5.69 -21.75
CA LEU A 9 19.82 -4.94 -23.00
C LEU A 9 19.90 -3.43 -22.74
N PRO A 10 20.49 -2.65 -23.65
CA PRO A 10 20.51 -1.17 -23.53
C PRO A 10 19.09 -0.63 -23.33
N ILE A 11 18.94 0.51 -22.65
CA ILE A 11 17.63 1.06 -22.32
C ILE A 11 16.81 1.45 -23.57
N ASP A 12 17.49 1.81 -24.66
CA ASP A 12 16.91 2.24 -25.92
C ASP A 12 16.64 1.09 -26.90
N HIS A 13 16.91 -0.18 -26.52
CA HIS A 13 16.68 -1.30 -27.43
C HIS A 13 15.22 -1.37 -27.87
N PRO A 14 14.92 -1.71 -29.13
CA PRO A 14 13.57 -2.03 -29.57
C PRO A 14 13.11 -3.38 -28.99
N ASP A 15 11.81 -3.58 -28.88
CA ASP A 15 11.25 -4.81 -28.27
C ASP A 15 11.58 -6.06 -29.10
N GLU A 16 11.78 -5.89 -30.42
CA GLU A 16 12.17 -6.95 -31.36
C GLU A 16 13.54 -7.56 -31.04
N ASP A 17 14.43 -6.85 -30.34
CA ASP A 17 15.76 -7.33 -29.95
C ASP A 17 15.71 -8.42 -28.86
N LEU A 18 14.61 -8.57 -28.16
CA LEU A 18 14.47 -9.57 -27.08
C LEU A 18 14.65 -10.99 -27.60
N ARG A 19 13.98 -11.36 -28.70
CA ARG A 19 14.09 -12.71 -29.27
C ARG A 19 15.51 -13.05 -29.72
N PRO A 20 16.20 -12.22 -30.54
CA PRO A 20 17.59 -12.40 -30.87
C PRO A 20 18.51 -12.51 -29.66
N ALA A 21 18.30 -11.68 -28.63
CA ALA A 21 19.11 -11.70 -27.44
C ALA A 21 18.95 -13.02 -26.63
N ILE A 22 17.73 -13.56 -26.55
CA ILE A 22 17.47 -14.87 -25.93
C ILE A 22 18.18 -15.98 -26.70
N VAL A 23 18.01 -16.00 -28.03
CA VAL A 23 18.63 -16.98 -28.94
C VAL A 23 20.15 -16.94 -28.80
N GLN A 24 20.75 -15.77 -28.83
CA GLN A 24 22.20 -15.57 -28.64
C GLN A 24 22.66 -16.03 -27.24
N ARG A 25 21.91 -15.64 -26.19
CA ARG A 25 22.24 -16.00 -24.78
C ARG A 25 22.30 -17.51 -24.56
N LEU A 26 21.41 -18.25 -25.19
CA LEU A 26 21.31 -19.69 -25.05
C LEU A 26 22.06 -20.48 -26.17
N GLY A 27 22.50 -19.77 -27.21
CA GLY A 27 23.16 -20.39 -28.36
C GLY A 27 22.25 -21.40 -29.08
N LEU A 28 20.99 -20.98 -29.32
CA LEU A 28 19.95 -21.76 -30.01
C LEU A 28 19.90 -21.41 -31.49
N ALA A 29 19.32 -22.30 -32.30
CA ALA A 29 18.79 -21.89 -33.60
C ALA A 29 17.51 -21.08 -33.39
N SER A 30 17.20 -20.13 -34.29
CA SER A 30 16.05 -19.22 -34.12
C SER A 30 14.73 -19.98 -33.96
N ASP A 31 14.56 -21.10 -34.67
CA ASP A 31 13.35 -21.91 -34.66
C ASP A 31 13.23 -22.83 -33.43
N ASP A 32 14.30 -22.97 -32.65
CA ASP A 32 14.27 -23.74 -31.41
C ASP A 32 13.70 -22.96 -30.23
N LEU A 33 13.63 -21.65 -30.32
CA LEU A 33 12.87 -20.80 -29.37
C LEU A 33 11.42 -20.74 -29.84
N LEU A 34 10.55 -21.55 -29.21
CA LEU A 34 9.13 -21.62 -29.58
C LEU A 34 8.35 -20.38 -29.17
N ASP A 35 8.46 -20.01 -27.88
CA ASP A 35 7.76 -18.87 -27.29
C ASP A 35 8.51 -18.34 -26.06
N PHE A 36 8.21 -17.11 -25.66
CA PHE A 36 8.73 -16.53 -24.42
C PHE A 36 7.76 -15.49 -23.82
N THR A 37 7.81 -15.36 -22.50
CA THR A 37 7.01 -14.39 -21.74
C THR A 37 7.90 -13.60 -20.78
N LEU A 38 7.71 -12.28 -20.73
CA LEU A 38 8.40 -11.44 -19.75
C LEU A 38 7.85 -11.72 -18.34
N PHE A 39 8.69 -12.25 -17.49
CA PHE A 39 8.35 -12.45 -16.07
C PHE A 39 8.67 -11.22 -15.23
N LYS A 40 9.82 -10.57 -15.50
CA LYS A 40 10.25 -9.35 -14.80
C LYS A 40 11.15 -8.49 -15.67
N ARG A 41 10.93 -7.19 -15.62
CA ARG A 41 11.81 -6.15 -16.19
C ARG A 41 12.18 -5.16 -15.10
N SER A 42 13.46 -4.93 -14.89
CA SER A 42 14.01 -3.93 -13.99
C SER A 42 15.15 -3.15 -14.66
N TYR A 43 15.62 -2.10 -14.03
CA TYR A 43 16.85 -1.40 -14.44
C TYR A 43 17.74 -1.15 -13.22
N ASP A 44 19.05 -1.01 -13.46
CA ASP A 44 20.03 -0.73 -12.41
C ASP A 44 20.56 0.70 -12.55
N ALA A 45 20.17 1.57 -11.64
CA ALA A 45 20.62 2.96 -11.55
C ALA A 45 21.66 3.19 -10.44
N ARG A 46 22.26 2.13 -9.85
CA ARG A 46 23.19 2.26 -8.73
C ARG A 46 24.53 2.87 -9.12
N LYS A 47 24.99 2.63 -10.34
CA LYS A 47 26.26 3.14 -10.85
C LYS A 47 26.02 4.35 -11.75
N LYS A 48 26.33 5.55 -11.27
CA LYS A 48 26.18 6.82 -12.03
C LYS A 48 27.04 6.91 -13.30
N SER A 49 28.06 6.07 -13.45
CA SER A 49 29.04 6.09 -14.56
C SER A 49 28.80 5.03 -15.64
N SER A 50 27.86 4.10 -15.46
CA SER A 50 27.55 3.07 -16.46
C SER A 50 26.32 3.44 -17.29
N GLU A 51 26.27 2.94 -18.51
CA GLU A 51 25.05 3.02 -19.32
C GLU A 51 23.92 2.24 -18.61
N LEU A 52 22.72 2.82 -18.60
CA LEU A 52 21.55 2.15 -18.05
C LEU A 52 21.13 1.04 -18.99
N CYS A 53 20.88 -0.12 -18.41
CA CYS A 53 20.35 -1.28 -19.11
C CYS A 53 19.08 -1.78 -18.42
N PHE A 54 18.15 -2.29 -19.21
CA PHE A 54 17.11 -3.14 -18.69
C PHE A 54 17.67 -4.52 -18.35
N ILE A 55 17.17 -5.08 -17.26
CA ILE A 55 17.50 -6.42 -16.78
C ILE A 55 16.21 -7.23 -16.82
N TYR A 56 16.22 -8.32 -17.58
CA TYR A 56 15.06 -9.16 -17.81
C TYR A 56 15.16 -10.49 -17.08
N THR A 57 14.04 -10.95 -16.56
CA THR A 57 13.74 -12.34 -16.25
C THR A 57 12.67 -12.80 -17.21
N ILE A 58 12.92 -13.90 -17.92
CA ILE A 58 12.07 -14.37 -19.02
C ILE A 58 11.79 -15.86 -18.84
N ASP A 59 10.52 -16.23 -18.96
CA ASP A 59 10.07 -17.60 -19.08
C ASP A 59 9.97 -17.97 -20.55
N LEU A 60 10.46 -19.14 -20.93
CA LEU A 60 10.56 -19.52 -22.34
C LEU A 60 10.32 -21.03 -22.56
N ASN A 61 9.75 -21.33 -23.70
CA ASN A 61 9.60 -22.67 -24.22
C ASN A 61 10.59 -22.87 -25.37
N VAL A 62 11.38 -23.92 -25.29
CA VAL A 62 12.33 -24.32 -26.34
C VAL A 62 12.05 -25.74 -26.79
N ARG A 63 12.50 -26.09 -27.98
CA ARG A 63 12.26 -27.40 -28.56
C ARG A 63 12.85 -28.56 -27.72
N ASP A 64 14.03 -28.36 -27.15
CA ASP A 64 14.72 -29.34 -26.30
C ASP A 64 15.18 -28.68 -24.99
N GLU A 65 14.30 -28.70 -24.00
CA GLU A 65 14.58 -28.14 -22.68
C GLU A 65 15.70 -28.91 -21.94
N ALA A 66 15.76 -30.21 -22.13
CA ALA A 66 16.74 -31.06 -21.46
C ALA A 66 18.16 -30.74 -21.94
N ALA A 67 18.34 -30.57 -23.26
CA ALA A 67 19.63 -30.21 -23.83
C ALA A 67 20.09 -28.83 -23.34
N VAL A 68 19.17 -27.82 -23.24
CA VAL A 68 19.50 -26.49 -22.72
C VAL A 68 19.90 -26.58 -21.26
N LEU A 69 19.15 -27.27 -20.40
CA LEU A 69 19.49 -27.44 -18.98
C LEU A 69 20.82 -28.13 -18.78
N HIS A 70 21.11 -29.16 -19.57
CA HIS A 70 22.39 -29.84 -19.52
C HIS A 70 23.55 -28.92 -19.94
N LYS A 71 23.39 -28.16 -21.03
CA LYS A 71 24.38 -27.20 -21.53
C LYS A 71 24.71 -26.12 -20.51
N PHE A 72 23.71 -25.69 -19.73
CA PHE A 72 23.80 -24.59 -18.75
C PHE A 72 23.72 -25.07 -17.30
N ALA A 73 24.11 -26.34 -17.01
CA ALA A 73 23.99 -26.93 -15.68
C ALA A 73 24.71 -26.13 -14.58
N ASP A 74 25.82 -25.45 -14.90
CA ASP A 74 26.58 -24.61 -13.99
C ASP A 74 26.15 -23.12 -14.00
N ASP A 75 25.19 -22.76 -14.83
CA ASP A 75 24.72 -21.38 -14.94
C ASP A 75 23.47 -21.13 -14.08
N ARG A 76 23.67 -20.52 -12.91
CA ARG A 76 22.59 -20.14 -11.98
C ARG A 76 21.46 -19.28 -12.57
N ASN A 77 21.68 -18.71 -13.76
CA ASN A 77 20.72 -17.83 -14.43
C ASN A 77 19.84 -18.58 -15.45
N VAL A 78 20.02 -19.90 -15.62
CA VAL A 78 19.20 -20.76 -16.48
C VAL A 78 18.64 -21.91 -15.65
N ASN A 79 17.33 -21.93 -15.43
CA ASN A 79 16.70 -22.89 -14.55
C ASN A 79 15.33 -23.33 -15.10
N VAL A 80 14.75 -24.36 -14.50
CA VAL A 80 13.33 -24.66 -14.71
C VAL A 80 12.49 -23.54 -14.11
N ALA A 81 11.51 -23.03 -14.87
CA ALA A 81 10.58 -22.02 -14.37
C ALA A 81 9.70 -22.60 -13.25
N PRO A 82 9.58 -21.94 -12.09
CA PRO A 82 8.68 -22.41 -11.04
C PRO A 82 7.21 -22.32 -11.48
N ASP A 83 6.38 -23.24 -11.00
CA ASP A 83 4.92 -23.12 -11.13
C ASP A 83 4.42 -21.97 -10.27
N VAL A 84 3.95 -20.91 -10.91
CA VAL A 84 3.40 -19.71 -10.28
C VAL A 84 1.87 -19.67 -10.33
N SER A 85 1.23 -20.76 -10.77
CA SER A 85 -0.22 -20.85 -10.87
C SER A 85 -0.87 -20.89 -9.49
N TYR A 86 -1.96 -20.15 -9.32
CA TYR A 86 -2.77 -20.21 -8.11
C TYR A 86 -3.64 -21.48 -8.10
N LYS A 87 -3.66 -22.19 -6.97
CA LYS A 87 -4.48 -23.38 -6.75
C LYS A 87 -5.48 -23.11 -5.63
N GLU A 88 -6.74 -23.24 -5.93
CA GLU A 88 -7.82 -23.08 -4.95
C GLU A 88 -7.76 -24.18 -3.89
N VAL A 89 -8.16 -23.84 -2.68
CA VAL A 89 -8.21 -24.76 -1.53
C VAL A 89 -9.32 -25.80 -1.68
N GLY A 90 -10.45 -25.40 -2.26
CA GLY A 90 -11.63 -26.22 -2.46
C GLY A 90 -12.85 -25.38 -2.84
N GLN A 91 -13.98 -26.04 -3.05
CA GLN A 91 -15.25 -25.41 -3.39
C GLN A 91 -16.21 -25.43 -2.19
N ALA A 92 -17.05 -24.42 -2.09
CA ALA A 92 -18.05 -24.34 -1.04
C ALA A 92 -19.01 -25.51 -1.08
N PRO A 93 -19.45 -26.06 0.08
CA PRO A 93 -20.45 -27.09 0.11
C PRO A 93 -21.80 -26.57 -0.41
N ALA A 94 -22.55 -27.42 -1.12
CA ALA A 94 -23.82 -27.05 -1.74
C ALA A 94 -24.89 -26.61 -0.70
N ASP A 95 -24.76 -27.09 0.51
CA ASP A 95 -25.66 -26.84 1.65
C ASP A 95 -25.12 -25.82 2.66
N LEU A 96 -24.22 -24.92 2.23
CA LEU A 96 -23.65 -23.89 3.09
C LEU A 96 -24.76 -23.04 3.75
N GLN A 97 -24.91 -23.18 5.07
CA GLN A 97 -26.00 -22.55 5.82
C GLN A 97 -25.73 -21.08 6.12
N GLN A 98 -24.47 -20.72 6.37
CA GLN A 98 -24.06 -19.35 6.74
C GLN A 98 -22.94 -18.89 5.84
N ARG A 99 -23.17 -17.75 5.22
CA ARG A 99 -22.19 -17.10 4.33
C ARG A 99 -21.09 -16.43 5.18
N PRO A 100 -19.82 -16.51 4.80
CA PRO A 100 -18.77 -15.74 5.46
C PRO A 100 -18.99 -14.24 5.25
N ILE A 101 -18.65 -13.44 6.28
CA ILE A 101 -18.75 -11.99 6.25
C ILE A 101 -17.35 -11.40 6.11
N VAL A 102 -17.21 -10.36 5.29
CA VAL A 102 -15.98 -9.56 5.16
C VAL A 102 -16.30 -8.12 5.57
N VAL A 103 -15.63 -7.61 6.61
CA VAL A 103 -15.81 -6.24 7.09
C VAL A 103 -14.71 -5.35 6.53
N GLY A 104 -15.08 -4.43 5.64
CA GLY A 104 -14.19 -3.55 4.90
C GLY A 104 -13.97 -3.99 3.45
N PHE A 105 -13.93 -3.03 2.54
CA PHE A 105 -13.76 -3.26 1.10
C PHE A 105 -12.54 -2.50 0.54
N GLY A 106 -11.46 -2.49 1.31
CA GLY A 106 -10.10 -2.15 0.87
C GLY A 106 -9.42 -3.34 0.18
N PRO A 107 -8.13 -3.25 -0.20
CA PRO A 107 -7.45 -4.31 -0.95
C PRO A 107 -7.54 -5.69 -0.30
N CYS A 108 -7.40 -5.78 1.03
CA CYS A 108 -7.54 -7.05 1.75
C CYS A 108 -8.97 -7.62 1.61
N GLY A 109 -10.00 -6.81 1.88
CA GLY A 109 -11.39 -7.24 1.79
C GLY A 109 -11.84 -7.57 0.37
N ILE A 110 -11.37 -6.84 -0.64
CA ILE A 110 -11.61 -7.12 -2.05
C ILE A 110 -11.07 -8.51 -2.41
N PHE A 111 -9.81 -8.80 -2.08
CA PHE A 111 -9.21 -10.09 -2.41
C PHE A 111 -9.77 -11.24 -1.57
N ALA A 112 -10.06 -11.02 -0.30
CA ALA A 112 -10.76 -12.02 0.52
C ALA A 112 -12.14 -12.34 -0.06
N GLY A 113 -12.93 -11.31 -0.39
CA GLY A 113 -14.25 -11.47 -0.99
C GLY A 113 -14.21 -12.13 -2.36
N LEU A 114 -13.28 -11.72 -3.24
CA LEU A 114 -13.15 -12.27 -4.58
C LEU A 114 -12.79 -13.76 -4.54
N LEU A 115 -11.80 -14.16 -3.72
CA LEU A 115 -11.38 -15.55 -3.62
C LEU A 115 -12.47 -16.43 -3.02
N LEU A 116 -13.15 -15.98 -1.96
CA LEU A 116 -14.31 -16.68 -1.42
C LEU A 116 -15.43 -16.82 -2.46
N ALA A 117 -15.68 -15.78 -3.26
CA ALA A 117 -16.67 -15.85 -4.33
C ALA A 117 -16.27 -16.82 -5.46
N GLN A 118 -14.97 -16.82 -5.87
CA GLN A 118 -14.44 -17.77 -6.86
C GLN A 118 -14.59 -19.23 -6.39
N MET A 119 -14.41 -19.50 -5.10
CA MET A 119 -14.60 -20.80 -4.47
C MET A 119 -16.09 -21.09 -4.14
N GLY A 120 -17.04 -20.26 -4.53
CA GLY A 120 -18.48 -20.49 -4.37
C GLY A 120 -19.07 -20.18 -2.99
N PHE A 121 -18.29 -19.60 -2.04
CA PHE A 121 -18.79 -19.31 -0.68
C PHE A 121 -19.75 -18.11 -0.62
N LYS A 122 -19.91 -17.34 -1.70
CA LYS A 122 -20.86 -16.22 -1.81
C LYS A 122 -20.79 -15.24 -0.62
N PRO A 123 -19.64 -14.62 -0.34
CA PRO A 123 -19.44 -13.81 0.86
C PRO A 123 -20.39 -12.60 0.91
N ILE A 124 -20.66 -12.10 2.13
CA ILE A 124 -21.31 -10.81 2.37
C ILE A 124 -20.23 -9.82 2.77
N ILE A 125 -20.03 -8.78 1.98
CA ILE A 125 -19.02 -7.75 2.21
C ILE A 125 -19.72 -6.49 2.68
N LEU A 126 -19.24 -5.93 3.79
CA LEU A 126 -19.80 -4.77 4.47
C LEU A 126 -18.79 -3.63 4.45
N GLU A 127 -19.08 -2.56 3.71
CA GLU A 127 -18.25 -1.36 3.64
C GLU A 127 -18.99 -0.17 4.27
N ARG A 128 -18.32 0.52 5.19
CA ARG A 128 -18.90 1.67 5.90
C ARG A 128 -19.11 2.89 5.00
N GLY A 129 -18.22 3.09 4.03
CA GLY A 129 -18.27 4.22 3.11
C GLY A 129 -19.09 3.96 1.86
N THR A 130 -18.98 4.89 0.92
CA THR A 130 -19.74 4.86 -0.35
C THR A 130 -18.96 4.14 -1.46
N GLU A 131 -19.66 3.85 -2.56
CA GLU A 131 -19.06 3.41 -3.80
C GLU A 131 -18.03 4.43 -4.32
N VAL A 132 -17.02 3.97 -5.02
CA VAL A 132 -15.83 4.76 -5.35
C VAL A 132 -16.12 6.08 -6.08
N ARG A 133 -17.17 6.15 -6.89
CA ARG A 133 -17.52 7.40 -7.60
C ARG A 133 -18.13 8.43 -6.67
N GLN A 134 -19.01 8.04 -5.76
CA GLN A 134 -19.54 8.94 -4.73
C GLN A 134 -18.45 9.30 -3.74
N ARG A 135 -17.65 8.32 -3.31
CA ARG A 135 -16.49 8.52 -2.44
C ARG A 135 -15.51 9.56 -3.00
N THR A 136 -15.26 9.55 -4.30
CA THR A 136 -14.43 10.56 -4.96
C THR A 136 -15.00 11.97 -4.78
N LYS A 137 -16.32 12.13 -4.91
CA LYS A 137 -16.98 13.43 -4.66
C LYS A 137 -16.88 13.85 -3.20
N ASP A 138 -17.06 12.92 -2.27
CA ASP A 138 -16.94 13.17 -0.82
C ASP A 138 -15.52 13.61 -0.47
N THR A 139 -14.51 12.95 -1.02
CA THR A 139 -13.10 13.30 -0.84
C THR A 139 -12.78 14.69 -1.40
N TRP A 140 -13.30 15.02 -2.58
CA TRP A 140 -13.17 16.38 -3.14
C TRP A 140 -13.90 17.42 -2.33
N GLY A 141 -14.95 17.04 -1.60
CA GLY A 141 -15.61 17.91 -0.61
C GLY A 141 -14.63 18.44 0.42
N LEU A 142 -13.79 17.57 0.98
CA LEU A 142 -12.72 17.96 1.90
C LEU A 142 -11.65 18.81 1.19
N TRP A 143 -11.13 18.35 0.06
CA TRP A 143 -10.00 19.00 -0.60
C TRP A 143 -10.31 20.39 -1.18
N ARG A 144 -11.55 20.63 -1.60
CA ARG A 144 -11.94 21.86 -2.29
C ARG A 144 -12.82 22.78 -1.48
N LYS A 145 -13.49 22.26 -0.45
CA LYS A 145 -14.51 23.01 0.31
C LYS A 145 -14.34 22.87 1.82
N SER A 146 -13.30 22.17 2.29
CA SER A 146 -13.07 21.87 3.71
C SER A 146 -14.27 21.19 4.40
N VAL A 147 -15.02 20.36 3.64
CA VAL A 147 -16.18 19.61 4.12
C VAL A 147 -15.83 18.13 4.19
N LEU A 148 -15.64 17.62 5.41
CA LEU A 148 -15.35 16.22 5.67
C LEU A 148 -16.65 15.39 5.76
N ASN A 149 -16.68 14.26 5.04
CA ASN A 149 -17.61 13.17 5.32
C ASN A 149 -16.88 12.11 6.16
N PRO A 150 -17.20 11.92 7.45
CA PRO A 150 -16.47 10.97 8.33
C PRO A 150 -16.63 9.50 7.91
N GLU A 151 -17.69 9.14 7.20
CA GLU A 151 -17.94 7.77 6.76
C GLU A 151 -17.43 7.49 5.33
N SER A 152 -17.13 8.54 4.53
CA SER A 152 -16.68 8.39 3.13
C SER A 152 -15.62 9.43 2.79
N ASN A 153 -14.37 9.00 2.69
CA ASN A 153 -13.20 9.90 2.57
C ASN A 153 -11.98 9.13 2.04
N VAL A 154 -10.77 9.67 2.19
CA VAL A 154 -9.53 8.99 1.76
C VAL A 154 -9.30 7.65 2.46
N GLN A 155 -9.81 7.46 3.68
CA GLN A 155 -9.61 6.23 4.46
C GLN A 155 -10.73 5.21 4.26
N PHE A 156 -11.98 5.65 4.16
CA PHE A 156 -13.17 4.82 4.14
C PHE A 156 -13.92 4.90 2.80
N GLY A 157 -14.46 3.76 2.39
CA GLY A 157 -15.17 3.57 1.15
C GLY A 157 -14.52 2.55 0.23
N GLU A 158 -15.17 2.27 -0.88
CA GLU A 158 -14.76 1.28 -1.86
C GLU A 158 -13.30 1.45 -2.30
N GLY A 159 -12.53 0.36 -2.22
CA GLY A 159 -11.12 0.32 -2.57
C GLY A 159 -10.17 0.71 -1.43
N GLY A 160 -10.69 1.16 -0.27
CA GLY A 160 -9.89 1.55 0.90
C GLY A 160 -8.93 2.71 0.64
N ALA A 161 -7.99 2.96 1.56
CA ALA A 161 -7.01 4.04 1.44
C ALA A 161 -6.10 3.91 0.20
N GLY A 162 -5.93 2.71 -0.33
CA GLY A 162 -5.13 2.45 -1.54
C GLY A 162 -5.63 3.17 -2.79
N THR A 163 -6.94 3.46 -2.89
CA THR A 163 -7.54 4.14 -4.05
C THR A 163 -6.99 5.56 -4.26
N PHE A 164 -6.71 6.27 -3.16
CA PHE A 164 -6.14 7.63 -3.19
C PHE A 164 -4.66 7.61 -2.81
N SER A 165 -3.88 6.80 -3.53
CA SER A 165 -2.44 6.64 -3.37
C SER A 165 -1.73 6.61 -4.73
N ASP A 166 -0.44 6.37 -4.76
CA ASP A 166 0.31 6.08 -6.00
C ASP A 166 -0.08 4.72 -6.62
N GLY A 167 -0.77 3.88 -5.86
CA GLY A 167 -1.19 2.56 -6.36
C GLY A 167 -0.03 1.59 -6.55
N LYS A 168 1.00 1.66 -5.71
CA LYS A 168 2.16 0.76 -5.76
C LYS A 168 1.76 -0.69 -5.51
N LEU A 169 2.26 -1.58 -6.36
CA LEU A 169 1.97 -3.01 -6.34
C LEU A 169 3.23 -3.85 -6.14
N TYR A 170 4.14 -3.40 -5.28
CA TYR A 170 5.31 -4.17 -4.90
C TYR A 170 5.49 -4.16 -3.38
N SER A 171 6.03 -5.25 -2.85
CA SER A 171 6.23 -5.45 -1.43
C SER A 171 7.50 -6.27 -1.20
N GLN A 172 8.03 -6.22 0.03
CA GLN A 172 9.16 -7.04 0.48
C GLN A 172 8.70 -8.25 1.30
N ILE A 173 7.40 -8.59 1.29
CA ILE A 173 6.89 -9.78 1.98
C ILE A 173 7.47 -11.06 1.36
N LYS A 174 7.66 -12.08 2.20
CA LYS A 174 7.96 -13.43 1.72
C LYS A 174 6.69 -14.04 1.11
N ASP A 175 6.76 -14.43 -0.15
CA ASP A 175 5.63 -14.97 -0.91
C ASP A 175 6.03 -16.25 -1.67
N PRO A 176 6.29 -17.36 -0.96
CA PRO A 176 6.74 -18.60 -1.57
C PRO A 176 5.68 -19.29 -2.45
N LYS A 177 4.40 -18.92 -2.29
CA LYS A 177 3.28 -19.44 -3.08
C LYS A 177 2.91 -18.55 -4.27
N PHE A 178 3.67 -17.48 -4.53
CA PHE A 178 3.40 -16.53 -5.60
C PHE A 178 1.99 -15.90 -5.57
N LEU A 179 1.41 -15.71 -4.39
CA LEU A 179 0.09 -15.10 -4.23
C LEU A 179 0.06 -13.65 -4.75
N GLY A 180 1.18 -12.94 -4.68
CA GLY A 180 1.34 -11.63 -5.31
C GLY A 180 1.10 -11.67 -6.83
N ARG A 181 1.47 -12.76 -7.51
CA ARG A 181 1.14 -12.94 -8.93
C ARG A 181 -0.35 -13.09 -9.16
N LYS A 182 -1.05 -13.85 -8.30
CA LYS A 182 -2.52 -13.95 -8.33
C LYS A 182 -3.15 -12.57 -8.17
N VAL A 183 -2.68 -11.74 -7.22
CA VAL A 183 -3.15 -10.35 -7.03
C VAL A 183 -2.99 -9.55 -8.33
N LEU A 184 -1.80 -9.56 -8.94
CA LEU A 184 -1.53 -8.81 -10.17
C LEU A 184 -2.40 -9.29 -11.33
N HIS A 185 -2.58 -10.61 -11.51
CA HIS A 185 -3.44 -11.16 -12.55
C HIS A 185 -4.91 -10.75 -12.38
N GLU A 186 -5.44 -10.76 -11.15
CA GLU A 186 -6.81 -10.32 -10.91
C GLU A 186 -6.97 -8.80 -11.18
N PHE A 187 -5.98 -7.98 -10.87
CA PHE A 187 -5.99 -6.56 -11.26
C PHE A 187 -6.00 -6.39 -12.79
N VAL A 188 -5.20 -7.15 -13.53
CA VAL A 188 -5.21 -7.09 -15.01
C VAL A 188 -6.56 -7.53 -15.57
N LYS A 189 -7.14 -8.63 -15.08
CA LYS A 189 -8.50 -9.05 -15.45
C LYS A 189 -9.55 -7.98 -15.18
N ALA A 190 -9.35 -7.18 -14.13
CA ALA A 190 -10.21 -6.05 -13.79
C ALA A 190 -9.88 -4.76 -14.57
N GLY A 191 -8.95 -4.79 -15.53
CA GLY A 191 -8.64 -3.67 -16.43
C GLY A 191 -7.40 -2.86 -16.05
N ALA A 192 -6.55 -3.35 -15.15
CA ALA A 192 -5.23 -2.75 -14.92
C ALA A 192 -4.30 -3.01 -16.12
N PRO A 193 -3.27 -2.15 -16.33
CA PRO A 193 -2.31 -2.34 -17.41
C PRO A 193 -1.55 -3.66 -17.29
N GLU A 194 -1.39 -4.40 -18.37
CA GLU A 194 -0.67 -5.70 -18.39
C GLU A 194 0.78 -5.58 -17.92
N GLU A 195 1.41 -4.43 -18.12
CA GLU A 195 2.79 -4.21 -17.70
C GLU A 195 3.04 -4.38 -16.19
N ILE A 196 2.00 -4.29 -15.34
CA ILE A 196 2.14 -4.56 -13.90
C ILE A 196 2.58 -6.00 -13.63
N LEU A 197 2.38 -6.92 -14.57
CA LEU A 197 2.80 -8.32 -14.45
C LEU A 197 4.32 -8.49 -14.54
N TYR A 198 5.03 -7.58 -15.19
CA TYR A 198 6.47 -7.76 -15.42
C TYR A 198 7.35 -6.58 -14.97
N VAL A 199 6.82 -5.38 -14.81
CA VAL A 199 7.61 -4.26 -14.28
C VAL A 199 7.95 -4.51 -12.81
N SER A 200 9.21 -4.31 -12.41
CA SER A 200 9.69 -4.65 -11.07
C SER A 200 9.11 -3.79 -9.94
N LYS A 201 8.66 -2.58 -10.26
CA LYS A 201 8.00 -1.65 -9.34
C LYS A 201 6.68 -1.17 -9.95
N PRO A 202 5.70 -2.05 -10.11
CA PRO A 202 4.46 -1.71 -10.78
C PRO A 202 3.60 -0.78 -9.95
N HIS A 203 2.82 0.06 -10.62
CA HIS A 203 1.81 0.93 -10.03
C HIS A 203 0.62 1.10 -10.98
N ILE A 204 -0.53 1.47 -10.44
CA ILE A 204 -1.74 1.69 -11.23
C ILE A 204 -2.13 3.18 -11.25
N GLY A 205 -1.89 3.90 -10.16
CA GLY A 205 -2.31 5.30 -9.99
C GLY A 205 -3.80 5.46 -9.65
N THR A 206 -4.12 6.57 -9.00
CA THR A 206 -5.42 6.81 -8.37
C THR A 206 -6.60 6.62 -9.32
N PHE A 207 -6.62 7.29 -10.48
CA PHE A 207 -7.82 7.27 -11.34
C PHE A 207 -8.05 5.94 -12.05
N ARG A 208 -7.01 5.18 -12.37
CA ARG A 208 -7.16 3.84 -12.94
C ARG A 208 -7.66 2.84 -11.91
N LEU A 209 -7.22 2.98 -10.66
CA LEU A 209 -7.69 2.13 -9.56
C LEU A 209 -9.20 2.22 -9.37
N THR A 210 -9.84 3.37 -9.58
CA THR A 210 -11.30 3.49 -9.45
C THR A 210 -12.04 2.53 -10.37
N GLY A 211 -11.67 2.46 -11.64
CA GLY A 211 -12.28 1.52 -12.60
C GLY A 211 -11.95 0.06 -12.28
N VAL A 212 -10.74 -0.22 -11.81
CA VAL A 212 -10.33 -1.58 -11.43
C VAL A 212 -11.14 -2.09 -10.26
N VAL A 213 -11.34 -1.29 -9.20
CA VAL A 213 -12.14 -1.73 -8.03
C VAL A 213 -13.62 -1.89 -8.37
N GLU A 214 -14.19 -1.04 -9.23
CA GLU A 214 -15.56 -1.22 -9.76
C GLU A 214 -15.71 -2.57 -10.47
N ASN A 215 -14.78 -2.91 -11.35
CA ASN A 215 -14.80 -4.17 -12.08
C ASN A 215 -14.63 -5.38 -11.16
N MET A 216 -13.77 -5.29 -10.13
CA MET A 216 -13.63 -6.36 -9.12
C MET A 216 -14.91 -6.54 -8.30
N ARG A 217 -15.58 -5.46 -7.93
CA ARG A 217 -16.90 -5.52 -7.27
C ARG A 217 -17.91 -6.28 -8.13
N GLU A 218 -18.01 -5.94 -9.42
CA GLU A 218 -18.95 -6.60 -10.33
C GLU A 218 -18.60 -8.09 -10.55
N GLN A 219 -17.31 -8.45 -10.55
CA GLN A 219 -16.91 -9.85 -10.57
C GLN A 219 -17.39 -10.60 -9.32
N ILE A 220 -17.23 -10.03 -8.13
CA ILE A 220 -17.72 -10.62 -6.88
C ILE A 220 -19.23 -10.83 -6.93
N ARG A 221 -19.97 -9.82 -7.39
CA ARG A 221 -21.43 -9.89 -7.54
C ARG A 221 -21.88 -10.96 -8.55
N ALA A 222 -21.20 -11.03 -9.70
CA ALA A 222 -21.48 -12.04 -10.73
C ALA A 222 -21.24 -13.47 -10.23
N LEU A 223 -20.33 -13.67 -9.28
CA LEU A 223 -20.06 -14.95 -8.63
C LEU A 223 -20.98 -15.23 -7.42
N GLY A 224 -22.01 -14.40 -7.20
CA GLY A 224 -22.99 -14.57 -6.14
C GLY A 224 -22.59 -13.97 -4.78
N GLY A 225 -21.49 -13.24 -4.71
CA GLY A 225 -21.14 -12.43 -3.55
C GLY A 225 -22.03 -11.19 -3.43
N GLU A 226 -22.12 -10.64 -2.25
CA GLU A 226 -22.93 -9.45 -1.94
C GLU A 226 -22.01 -8.35 -1.41
N VAL A 227 -22.10 -7.14 -1.96
CA VAL A 227 -21.33 -5.98 -1.51
C VAL A 227 -22.31 -4.89 -1.10
N ARG A 228 -22.32 -4.55 0.19
CA ARG A 228 -23.20 -3.54 0.80
C ARG A 228 -22.36 -2.34 1.23
N PHE A 229 -22.70 -1.16 0.70
CA PHE A 229 -22.10 0.11 1.08
C PHE A 229 -22.94 0.82 2.13
N GLN A 230 -22.30 1.79 2.84
CA GLN A 230 -22.92 2.52 3.95
C GLN A 230 -23.43 1.60 5.07
N GLN A 231 -22.69 0.49 5.27
CA GLN A 231 -23.00 -0.54 6.25
C GLN A 231 -21.84 -0.64 7.26
N ARG A 232 -21.84 0.26 8.23
CA ARG A 232 -20.84 0.25 9.30
C ARG A 232 -21.16 -0.82 10.32
N VAL A 233 -20.21 -1.73 10.55
CA VAL A 233 -20.28 -2.69 11.66
C VAL A 233 -19.98 -1.94 12.96
N THR A 234 -20.91 -2.02 13.90
CA THR A 234 -20.83 -1.34 15.21
C THR A 234 -20.57 -2.31 16.35
N ASP A 235 -20.79 -3.61 16.14
CA ASP A 235 -20.51 -4.62 17.14
C ASP A 235 -20.22 -5.99 16.52
N VAL A 236 -19.52 -6.83 17.30
CA VAL A 236 -19.32 -8.26 17.05
C VAL A 236 -20.08 -9.07 18.09
N LEU A 237 -20.87 -10.03 17.63
CA LEU A 237 -21.69 -10.89 18.48
C LEU A 237 -20.85 -12.11 18.87
N ILE A 238 -20.50 -12.22 20.14
CA ILE A 238 -19.64 -13.28 20.68
C ILE A 238 -20.40 -14.01 21.78
N GLU A 239 -20.49 -15.34 21.68
CA GLU A 239 -21.07 -16.24 22.66
C GLU A 239 -20.03 -17.30 23.04
N ASP A 240 -19.69 -17.41 24.32
CA ASP A 240 -18.74 -18.39 24.86
C ASP A 240 -17.40 -18.46 24.07
N GLY A 241 -16.86 -17.30 23.67
CA GLY A 241 -15.62 -17.21 22.90
C GLY A 241 -15.74 -17.57 21.43
N GLN A 242 -16.95 -17.83 20.94
CA GLN A 242 -17.28 -18.10 19.54
C GLN A 242 -17.98 -16.88 18.93
N LEU A 243 -17.51 -16.43 17.78
CA LEU A 243 -18.22 -15.44 16.99
C LEU A 243 -19.52 -16.05 16.42
N VAL A 244 -20.62 -15.34 16.52
CA VAL A 244 -21.93 -15.75 15.97
C VAL A 244 -22.50 -14.75 14.97
N GLY A 245 -21.90 -13.57 14.81
CA GLY A 245 -22.33 -12.57 13.84
C GLY A 245 -21.77 -11.18 14.09
N VAL A 246 -22.33 -10.22 13.38
CA VAL A 246 -22.03 -8.79 13.52
C VAL A 246 -23.32 -7.98 13.62
N GLU A 247 -23.26 -6.82 14.25
CA GLU A 247 -24.32 -5.83 14.27
C GLU A 247 -23.91 -4.60 13.46
N LEU A 248 -24.86 -4.10 12.66
CA LEU A 248 -24.69 -2.90 11.85
C LEU A 248 -25.19 -1.65 12.57
N HIS A 249 -24.72 -0.51 12.13
CA HIS A 249 -25.31 0.76 12.51
C HIS A 249 -26.80 0.78 12.13
N GLY A 250 -27.66 0.94 13.13
CA GLY A 250 -29.12 0.81 12.95
C GLY A 250 -29.70 -0.46 13.55
N GLY A 251 -28.86 -1.37 14.07
CA GLY A 251 -29.29 -2.54 14.86
C GLY A 251 -29.58 -3.80 14.05
N GLU A 252 -29.39 -3.81 12.72
CA GLU A 252 -29.47 -5.04 11.92
C GLU A 252 -28.35 -5.99 12.35
N GLN A 253 -28.70 -7.25 12.62
CA GLN A 253 -27.75 -8.31 12.94
C GLN A 253 -27.64 -9.30 11.77
N ILE A 254 -26.40 -9.65 11.42
CA ILE A 254 -26.11 -10.65 10.39
C ILE A 254 -25.34 -11.78 11.06
N HIS A 255 -25.95 -12.98 11.04
CA HIS A 255 -25.37 -14.16 11.67
C HIS A 255 -24.37 -14.86 10.75
N SER A 256 -23.19 -15.13 11.26
CA SER A 256 -22.14 -15.94 10.63
C SER A 256 -21.14 -16.39 11.67
N LYS A 257 -20.62 -17.60 11.49
CA LYS A 257 -19.51 -18.13 12.30
C LYS A 257 -18.12 -17.76 11.77
N HIS A 258 -18.06 -17.06 10.63
CA HIS A 258 -16.81 -16.70 9.95
C HIS A 258 -16.86 -15.23 9.54
N VAL A 259 -16.12 -14.39 10.25
CA VAL A 259 -16.03 -12.95 9.96
C VAL A 259 -14.58 -12.54 9.79
N ILE A 260 -14.27 -11.99 8.62
CA ILE A 260 -12.96 -11.41 8.28
C ILE A 260 -12.99 -9.92 8.61
N LEU A 261 -12.04 -9.46 9.44
CA LEU A 261 -11.86 -8.05 9.78
C LEU A 261 -10.80 -7.43 8.87
N ALA A 262 -11.21 -6.87 7.74
CA ALA A 262 -10.34 -6.19 6.77
C ALA A 262 -10.46 -4.65 6.88
N LEU A 263 -10.34 -4.13 8.09
CA LEU A 263 -10.76 -2.77 8.50
C LEU A 263 -9.91 -1.62 7.95
N GLY A 264 -8.63 -1.86 7.59
CA GLY A 264 -7.65 -0.79 7.43
C GLY A 264 -7.23 -0.17 8.78
N HIS A 265 -6.20 0.68 8.77
CA HIS A 265 -5.59 1.22 10.00
C HIS A 265 -6.37 2.38 10.63
N SER A 266 -7.39 2.93 9.98
CA SER A 266 -8.09 4.15 10.42
C SER A 266 -9.44 3.89 11.11
N ALA A 267 -9.89 2.64 11.21
CA ALA A 267 -11.17 2.27 11.83
C ALA A 267 -11.08 2.27 13.37
N ARG A 268 -10.74 3.41 13.97
CA ARG A 268 -10.44 3.57 15.40
C ARG A 268 -11.64 3.26 16.30
N ASP A 269 -12.84 3.63 15.89
CA ASP A 269 -14.09 3.28 16.54
C ASP A 269 -14.28 1.76 16.64
N THR A 270 -14.02 1.04 15.53
CA THR A 270 -14.10 -0.42 15.50
C THR A 270 -13.03 -1.07 16.37
N PHE A 271 -11.80 -0.55 16.39
CA PHE A 271 -10.75 -1.07 17.31
C PHE A 271 -11.13 -0.90 18.77
N ARG A 272 -11.73 0.23 19.17
CA ARG A 272 -12.23 0.45 20.52
C ARG A 272 -13.37 -0.51 20.86
N MET A 273 -14.30 -0.73 19.93
CA MET A 273 -15.38 -1.69 20.10
C MET A 273 -14.83 -3.11 20.31
N LEU A 274 -13.92 -3.57 19.45
CA LEU A 274 -13.30 -4.89 19.54
C LEU A 274 -12.55 -5.06 20.87
N HIS A 275 -11.79 -4.05 21.31
CA HIS A 275 -11.12 -4.06 22.61
C HIS A 275 -12.12 -4.15 23.77
N GLY A 276 -13.21 -3.39 23.70
CA GLY A 276 -14.30 -3.42 24.69
C GLY A 276 -15.03 -4.77 24.74
N ARG A 277 -15.04 -5.54 23.64
CA ARG A 277 -15.55 -6.92 23.56
C ARG A 277 -14.52 -7.97 23.99
N GLY A 278 -13.34 -7.54 24.43
CA GLY A 278 -12.29 -8.44 24.92
C GLY A 278 -11.50 -9.15 23.81
N VAL A 279 -11.59 -8.72 22.56
CA VAL A 279 -10.74 -9.26 21.48
C VAL A 279 -9.29 -8.91 21.77
N TYR A 280 -8.43 -9.92 21.79
CA TYR A 280 -7.01 -9.74 22.11
C TYR A 280 -6.30 -8.92 21.04
N MET A 281 -5.58 -7.89 21.46
CA MET A 281 -4.76 -7.05 20.61
C MET A 281 -3.55 -6.49 21.35
N GLU A 282 -2.54 -6.10 20.59
CA GLU A 282 -1.26 -5.59 21.10
C GLU A 282 -0.94 -4.24 20.48
N ALA A 283 -0.26 -3.36 21.23
CA ALA A 283 0.33 -2.17 20.66
C ALA A 283 1.44 -2.54 19.67
N LYS A 284 1.58 -1.78 18.59
CA LYS A 284 2.54 -2.05 17.51
C LYS A 284 3.31 -0.80 17.15
N PRO A 285 4.65 -0.87 16.96
CA PRO A 285 5.44 0.27 16.47
C PRO A 285 4.92 0.83 15.15
N PHE A 286 4.99 2.14 15.02
CA PHE A 286 4.69 2.88 13.79
C PHE A 286 5.62 4.10 13.66
N SER A 287 5.32 5.03 12.78
CA SER A 287 6.18 6.20 12.57
C SER A 287 5.36 7.47 12.41
N VAL A 288 5.95 8.58 12.80
CA VAL A 288 5.34 9.92 12.68
C VAL A 288 6.33 10.88 12.02
N GLY A 289 5.82 11.88 11.32
CA GLY A 289 6.67 12.83 10.63
C GLY A 289 5.90 13.85 9.81
N PHE A 290 6.53 14.26 8.73
CA PHE A 290 6.01 15.24 7.78
C PHE A 290 6.05 14.71 6.36
N ARG A 291 5.31 15.35 5.46
CA ARG A 291 5.41 15.10 4.02
C ARG A 291 6.29 16.18 3.40
N ILE A 292 7.35 15.77 2.66
CA ILE A 292 8.25 16.70 1.97
C ILE A 292 7.91 16.75 0.48
N GLU A 293 7.96 17.93 -0.12
CA GLU A 293 7.78 18.16 -1.55
C GLU A 293 9.01 18.82 -2.17
N HIS A 294 9.43 18.27 -3.32
CA HIS A 294 10.48 18.82 -4.19
C HIS A 294 9.97 18.88 -5.62
N PRO A 295 10.50 19.74 -6.49
CA PRO A 295 10.28 19.61 -7.93
C PRO A 295 10.69 18.21 -8.41
N GLN A 296 9.80 17.51 -9.13
CA GLN A 296 10.12 16.17 -9.65
C GLN A 296 11.35 16.17 -10.53
N SER A 297 11.54 17.22 -11.33
CA SER A 297 12.70 17.38 -12.20
C SER A 297 14.05 17.42 -11.45
N LEU A 298 14.06 17.90 -10.20
CA LEU A 298 15.25 17.85 -9.34
C LEU A 298 15.59 16.40 -8.98
N ILE A 299 14.58 15.64 -8.58
CA ILE A 299 14.74 14.23 -8.23
C ILE A 299 15.17 13.40 -9.44
N ASP A 300 14.54 13.63 -10.60
CA ASP A 300 14.89 12.94 -11.85
C ASP A 300 16.37 13.15 -12.22
N ARG A 301 16.84 14.41 -12.20
CA ARG A 301 18.25 14.73 -12.48
C ARG A 301 19.21 14.09 -11.47
N ALA A 302 18.85 14.13 -10.19
CA ALA A 302 19.70 13.57 -9.13
C ALA A 302 19.82 12.04 -9.20
N ARG A 303 18.74 11.36 -9.63
CA ARG A 303 18.64 9.90 -9.67
C ARG A 303 19.04 9.30 -11.03
N LEU A 304 18.62 9.89 -12.12
CA LEU A 304 18.76 9.36 -13.48
C LEU A 304 19.84 10.07 -14.31
N GLY A 305 20.35 11.22 -13.86
CA GLY A 305 21.39 11.98 -14.56
C GLY A 305 20.99 12.33 -15.99
N LYS A 306 21.80 11.88 -16.99
CA LYS A 306 21.54 12.11 -18.41
C LYS A 306 20.26 11.46 -18.94
N TYR A 307 19.72 10.48 -18.22
CA TYR A 307 18.47 9.78 -18.57
C TYR A 307 17.23 10.39 -17.92
N ALA A 308 17.35 11.53 -17.23
CA ALA A 308 16.20 12.25 -16.70
C ALA A 308 15.22 12.61 -17.83
N GLY A 309 13.93 12.27 -17.63
CA GLY A 309 12.89 12.47 -18.66
C GLY A 309 12.83 11.39 -19.75
N HIS A 310 13.60 10.32 -19.63
CA HIS A 310 13.56 9.20 -20.57
C HIS A 310 12.20 8.48 -20.53
N PRO A 311 11.49 8.32 -21.67
CA PRO A 311 10.10 7.81 -21.68
C PRO A 311 9.93 6.42 -21.06
N LYS A 312 10.92 5.53 -21.24
CA LYS A 312 10.87 4.15 -20.69
C LYS A 312 11.20 4.07 -19.19
N LEU A 313 11.71 5.15 -18.56
CA LEU A 313 12.05 5.18 -17.13
C LEU A 313 10.98 5.87 -16.27
N GLY A 314 10.28 6.85 -16.86
CA GLY A 314 9.30 7.66 -16.13
C GLY A 314 9.93 8.52 -15.02
N ALA A 315 9.11 8.96 -14.09
CA ALA A 315 9.52 9.77 -12.95
C ALA A 315 10.30 8.95 -11.94
N ALA A 316 11.43 9.51 -11.48
CA ALA A 316 12.32 8.83 -10.54
C ALA A 316 11.72 8.73 -9.14
N ASP A 317 11.97 7.61 -8.49
CA ASP A 317 11.68 7.35 -7.08
C ASP A 317 12.96 7.34 -6.23
N TYR A 318 12.77 7.36 -4.91
CA TYR A 318 13.85 7.16 -3.96
C TYR A 318 13.40 6.43 -2.69
N LYS A 319 14.38 5.82 -2.02
CA LYS A 319 14.24 5.29 -0.67
C LYS A 319 15.45 5.74 0.14
N LEU A 320 15.23 6.42 1.25
CA LEU A 320 16.24 7.00 2.10
C LEU A 320 16.10 6.51 3.53
N VAL A 321 17.22 6.37 4.23
CA VAL A 321 17.27 6.07 5.66
C VAL A 321 18.47 6.79 6.27
N HIS A 322 18.28 7.30 7.49
CA HIS A 322 19.33 7.89 8.32
C HIS A 322 19.13 7.46 9.77
N HIS A 323 20.20 7.10 10.42
CA HIS A 323 20.22 6.81 11.86
C HIS A 323 20.77 8.03 12.59
N ALA A 324 19.90 8.74 13.29
CA ALA A 324 20.24 9.97 13.99
C ALA A 324 21.02 9.69 15.28
N LYS A 325 21.78 10.68 15.74
CA LYS A 325 22.62 10.58 16.96
C LYS A 325 21.83 10.31 18.22
N ASN A 326 20.56 10.74 18.28
CA ASN A 326 19.66 10.44 19.39
C ASN A 326 19.09 9.00 19.37
N GLY A 327 19.63 8.14 18.49
CA GLY A 327 19.22 6.73 18.38
C GLY A 327 17.98 6.47 17.54
N ARG A 328 17.33 7.51 16.99
CA ARG A 328 16.14 7.37 16.14
C ARG A 328 16.50 7.10 14.69
N SER A 329 15.69 6.28 14.03
CA SER A 329 15.78 6.07 12.58
C SER A 329 14.79 6.97 11.86
N VAL A 330 15.28 7.73 10.89
CA VAL A 330 14.49 8.58 9.99
C VAL A 330 14.52 7.97 8.60
N TYR A 331 13.36 7.84 7.96
CA TYR A 331 13.30 7.25 6.62
C TYR A 331 12.22 7.87 5.74
N SER A 332 12.44 7.75 4.42
CA SER A 332 11.43 8.11 3.45
C SER A 332 10.32 7.06 3.43
N PHE A 333 9.07 7.52 3.47
CA PHE A 333 7.89 6.65 3.50
C PHE A 333 6.94 7.01 2.37
N CYS A 334 6.41 5.99 1.69
CA CYS A 334 5.42 6.15 0.63
C CYS A 334 5.73 7.31 -0.34
N MET A 335 6.96 7.30 -0.92
CA MET A 335 7.37 8.29 -1.92
C MET A 335 6.47 8.19 -3.15
N CYS A 336 5.91 9.31 -3.57
CA CYS A 336 4.99 9.47 -4.70
C CYS A 336 5.64 10.34 -5.77
N PRO A 337 6.23 9.73 -6.84
CA PRO A 337 6.81 10.48 -7.94
C PRO A 337 5.73 11.24 -8.71
N GLY A 338 6.03 12.45 -9.16
CA GLY A 338 5.12 13.28 -9.94
C GLY A 338 3.70 13.24 -9.40
N GLY A 339 3.55 13.55 -8.11
CA GLY A 339 2.30 13.40 -7.39
C GLY A 339 1.95 14.62 -6.53
N THR A 340 0.96 14.44 -5.67
CA THR A 340 0.43 15.49 -4.79
C THR A 340 0.34 15.01 -3.35
N VAL A 341 0.51 15.92 -2.41
CA VAL A 341 0.16 15.75 -1.00
C VAL A 341 -1.33 16.00 -0.85
N VAL A 342 -2.00 15.17 -0.08
CA VAL A 342 -3.46 15.23 0.09
C VAL A 342 -3.88 15.20 1.55
N ALA A 343 -5.00 15.84 1.86
CA ALA A 343 -5.67 15.72 3.15
C ALA A 343 -6.29 14.32 3.26
N ALA A 344 -5.90 13.57 4.29
CA ALA A 344 -6.29 12.18 4.48
C ALA A 344 -6.96 11.91 5.83
N THR A 345 -7.49 12.94 6.48
CA THR A 345 -8.25 12.76 7.72
C THR A 345 -9.58 12.04 7.47
N SER A 346 -10.01 11.29 8.45
CA SER A 346 -11.32 10.63 8.50
C SER A 346 -12.17 11.07 9.69
N GLU A 347 -11.63 11.98 10.50
CA GLU A 347 -12.27 12.43 11.73
C GLU A 347 -12.31 13.96 11.79
N PRO A 348 -13.41 14.55 12.31
CA PRO A 348 -13.53 16.00 12.42
C PRO A 348 -12.43 16.63 13.28
N ASN A 349 -12.05 17.85 12.91
CA ASN A 349 -11.08 18.67 13.66
C ASN A 349 -9.70 18.02 13.79
N ARG A 350 -9.28 17.30 12.75
CA ARG A 350 -7.96 16.67 12.66
C ARG A 350 -7.34 16.89 11.28
N VAL A 351 -6.02 16.97 11.23
CA VAL A 351 -5.25 17.04 9.99
C VAL A 351 -4.27 15.89 9.94
N VAL A 352 -4.29 15.18 8.85
CA VAL A 352 -3.29 14.16 8.51
C VAL A 352 -3.03 14.22 7.02
N THR A 353 -1.75 14.09 6.63
CA THR A 353 -1.31 14.12 5.25
C THR A 353 -1.08 12.70 4.71
N ASN A 354 -1.24 12.55 3.41
CA ASN A 354 -0.79 11.39 2.65
C ASN A 354 -0.33 11.86 1.26
N GLY A 355 0.23 10.98 0.46
CA GLY A 355 0.61 11.26 -0.92
C GLY A 355 -0.14 10.38 -1.90
N MET A 356 -0.41 10.92 -3.07
CA MET A 356 -0.95 10.16 -4.19
C MET A 356 -0.28 10.56 -5.51
N SER A 357 -0.35 9.69 -6.50
CA SER A 357 0.05 9.97 -7.87
C SER A 357 -0.95 9.39 -8.85
N GLN A 358 -1.04 10.02 -10.00
CA GLN A 358 -1.70 9.42 -11.18
C GLN A 358 -0.78 8.37 -11.80
N TYR A 359 -1.31 7.56 -12.69
CA TYR A 359 -0.52 6.59 -13.45
C TYR A 359 0.64 7.23 -14.23
N SER A 360 0.40 8.39 -14.82
CA SER A 360 1.41 9.15 -15.59
C SER A 360 2.54 9.69 -14.72
N ARG A 361 2.31 9.87 -13.39
CA ARG A 361 3.28 10.49 -12.46
C ARG A 361 3.85 11.81 -13.00
N ASN A 362 2.99 12.65 -13.56
CA ASN A 362 3.37 13.84 -14.33
C ASN A 362 3.00 15.16 -13.63
N GLU A 363 2.74 15.09 -12.32
CA GLU A 363 2.55 16.30 -11.53
C GLU A 363 3.92 16.97 -11.26
N ARG A 364 3.86 18.26 -10.92
CA ARG A 364 5.06 19.09 -10.76
C ARG A 364 6.02 18.59 -9.69
N ASN A 365 5.51 18.10 -8.58
CA ASN A 365 6.29 17.74 -7.41
C ASN A 365 6.43 16.22 -7.23
N ALA A 366 7.59 15.82 -6.72
CA ALA A 366 7.79 14.57 -6.00
C ALA A 366 7.43 14.79 -4.54
N ASN A 367 6.76 13.85 -3.88
CA ASN A 367 6.54 13.93 -2.44
C ASN A 367 6.80 12.62 -1.72
N SER A 368 7.16 12.70 -0.44
CA SER A 368 7.43 11.54 0.42
C SER A 368 7.16 11.90 1.88
N GLY A 369 6.69 10.94 2.66
CA GLY A 369 6.80 11.02 4.11
C GLY A 369 8.27 11.02 4.52
N ILE A 370 8.65 11.86 5.47
CA ILE A 370 9.91 11.82 6.22
C ILE A 370 9.51 11.56 7.66
N VAL A 371 9.74 10.33 8.11
CA VAL A 371 9.13 9.83 9.33
C VAL A 371 10.16 9.22 10.27
N VAL A 372 9.86 9.30 11.55
CA VAL A 372 10.66 8.78 12.66
C VAL A 372 9.94 7.60 13.29
N GLY A 373 10.64 6.48 13.46
CA GLY A 373 10.10 5.31 14.14
C GLY A 373 9.86 5.57 15.62
N ILE A 374 8.69 5.14 16.11
CA ILE A 374 8.28 5.19 17.51
C ILE A 374 7.79 3.83 17.99
N THR A 375 7.93 3.57 19.29
CA THR A 375 7.62 2.28 19.90
C THR A 375 6.69 2.42 21.10
N PRO A 376 5.86 1.39 21.37
CA PRO A 376 4.93 1.41 22.50
C PRO A 376 5.63 1.58 23.86
N GLU A 377 6.76 0.92 24.03
CA GLU A 377 7.47 0.86 25.32
C GLU A 377 8.04 2.22 25.74
N VAL A 378 8.44 3.03 24.77
CA VAL A 378 9.14 4.30 25.02
C VAL A 378 8.23 5.51 24.80
N ASP A 379 7.46 5.50 23.70
CA ASP A 379 6.83 6.72 23.19
C ASP A 379 5.33 6.82 23.50
N TYR A 380 4.65 5.68 23.69
CA TYR A 380 3.21 5.64 24.01
C TYR A 380 2.84 4.39 24.85
N PRO A 381 3.39 4.26 26.05
CA PRO A 381 2.98 3.19 26.97
C PRO A 381 1.50 3.36 27.35
N GLY A 382 0.79 2.27 27.66
CA GLY A 382 -0.60 2.35 28.12
C GLY A 382 -1.55 1.33 27.47
N GLY A 383 -1.02 0.35 26.75
CA GLY A 383 -1.82 -0.73 26.19
C GLY A 383 -2.10 -0.60 24.68
N PRO A 384 -2.95 -1.47 24.12
CA PRO A 384 -3.08 -1.60 22.68
C PRO A 384 -3.67 -0.37 21.98
N LEU A 385 -4.45 0.45 22.67
CA LEU A 385 -5.07 1.66 22.09
C LEU A 385 -4.23 2.93 22.24
N ALA A 386 -3.14 2.91 23.02
CA ALA A 386 -2.33 4.09 23.29
C ALA A 386 -1.73 4.75 22.05
N GLY A 387 -1.37 3.95 21.03
CA GLY A 387 -0.91 4.48 19.75
C GLY A 387 -1.99 5.24 18.97
N ILE A 388 -3.25 4.82 19.07
CA ILE A 388 -4.39 5.55 18.50
C ILE A 388 -4.54 6.90 19.20
N GLU A 389 -4.49 6.93 20.53
CA GLU A 389 -4.61 8.17 21.32
C GLU A 389 -3.50 9.16 20.97
N LEU A 390 -2.26 8.66 20.78
CA LEU A 390 -1.15 9.49 20.33
C LEU A 390 -1.43 10.10 18.95
N GLN A 391 -1.85 9.29 17.97
CA GLN A 391 -2.19 9.77 16.63
C GLN A 391 -3.27 10.86 16.69
N GLU A 392 -4.35 10.63 17.44
CA GLU A 392 -5.45 11.57 17.60
C GLU A 392 -5.01 12.90 18.20
N ARG A 393 -4.16 12.84 19.22
CA ARG A 393 -3.59 14.04 19.85
C ARG A 393 -2.75 14.85 18.87
N LEU A 394 -1.84 14.19 18.13
CA LEU A 394 -0.97 14.84 17.15
C LEU A 394 -1.78 15.43 15.98
N GLU A 395 -2.76 14.71 15.48
CA GLU A 395 -3.63 15.14 14.36
C GLU A 395 -4.53 16.31 14.77
N SER A 396 -5.06 16.33 16.00
CA SER A 396 -5.85 17.45 16.54
C SER A 396 -4.98 18.67 16.76
N HIS A 397 -3.75 18.50 17.23
CA HIS A 397 -2.81 19.60 17.39
C HIS A 397 -2.39 20.20 16.04
N ALA A 398 -2.14 19.35 15.03
CA ALA A 398 -1.86 19.81 13.67
C ALA A 398 -3.04 20.60 13.06
N PHE A 399 -4.28 20.21 13.35
CA PHE A 399 -5.46 20.99 12.94
C PHE A 399 -5.45 22.40 13.51
N VAL A 400 -5.12 22.56 14.80
CA VAL A 400 -4.99 23.87 15.44
C VAL A 400 -3.86 24.69 14.81
N LEU A 401 -2.68 24.09 14.62
CA LEU A 401 -1.53 24.75 14.00
C LEU A 401 -1.80 25.17 12.55
N GLY A 402 -2.64 24.42 11.83
CA GLY A 402 -3.09 24.74 10.47
C GLY A 402 -4.18 25.82 10.39
N GLY A 403 -4.62 26.40 11.53
CA GLY A 403 -5.63 27.46 11.56
C GLY A 403 -7.07 26.99 11.77
N SER A 404 -7.28 25.73 12.16
CA SER A 404 -8.58 25.11 12.48
C SER A 404 -9.60 25.12 11.32
N ASN A 405 -9.12 24.97 10.10
CA ASN A 405 -9.92 25.02 8.87
C ASN A 405 -9.54 23.92 7.85
N TYR A 406 -8.84 22.87 8.29
CA TYR A 406 -8.26 21.77 7.49
C TYR A 406 -7.08 22.18 6.59
N GLU A 407 -6.60 23.41 6.62
CA GLU A 407 -5.25 23.70 6.13
C GLU A 407 -4.22 22.97 6.98
N ALA A 408 -3.12 22.54 6.36
CA ALA A 408 -2.07 21.83 7.04
C ALA A 408 -0.95 22.78 7.48
N PRO A 409 -0.37 22.63 8.69
CA PRO A 409 0.81 23.38 9.07
C PRO A 409 1.96 23.02 8.14
N ALA A 410 2.74 24.00 7.70
CA ALA A 410 3.85 23.81 6.77
C ALA A 410 5.03 24.73 7.08
N GLN A 411 6.21 24.35 6.60
CA GLN A 411 7.45 25.08 6.77
C GLN A 411 8.41 24.78 5.63
N LEU A 412 9.21 25.76 5.21
CA LEU A 412 10.27 25.53 4.27
C LEU A 412 11.39 24.68 4.91
N VAL A 413 11.99 23.79 4.13
CA VAL A 413 13.07 22.90 4.60
C VAL A 413 14.25 23.70 5.17
N GLY A 414 14.66 24.77 4.49
CA GLY A 414 15.78 25.60 4.97
C GLY A 414 15.47 26.26 6.31
N ASP A 415 14.28 26.77 6.51
CA ASP A 415 13.86 27.39 7.77
C ASP A 415 13.73 26.35 8.89
N PHE A 416 13.18 25.17 8.58
CA PHE A 416 13.09 24.05 9.53
C PHE A 416 14.45 23.61 10.03
N ILE A 417 15.44 23.47 9.12
CA ILE A 417 16.83 23.14 9.50
C ILE A 417 17.43 24.25 10.36
N ALA A 418 17.16 25.52 10.03
CA ALA A 418 17.65 26.66 10.77
C ALA A 418 16.92 26.92 12.11
N GLY A 419 15.84 26.20 12.37
CA GLY A 419 15.06 26.34 13.62
C GLY A 419 14.27 27.65 13.73
N LYS A 420 13.78 28.19 12.62
CA LYS A 420 12.98 29.42 12.57
C LYS A 420 11.69 29.22 11.76
N PRO A 421 10.58 29.86 12.14
CA PRO A 421 9.33 29.73 11.41
C PRO A 421 9.45 30.27 9.98
N SER A 422 8.65 29.71 9.05
CA SER A 422 8.45 30.26 7.71
C SER A 422 7.27 31.23 7.68
N THR A 423 7.39 32.30 6.90
CA THR A 423 6.37 33.34 6.75
C THR A 423 5.88 33.50 5.32
N GLU A 424 6.68 33.03 4.34
CA GLU A 424 6.36 33.11 2.91
C GLU A 424 6.87 31.86 2.18
N LEU A 425 6.23 31.51 1.08
CA LEU A 425 6.64 30.43 0.21
C LEU A 425 7.80 30.86 -0.71
N GLY A 426 8.67 29.92 -1.04
CA GLY A 426 9.68 30.08 -2.08
C GLY A 426 9.18 29.61 -3.46
N ASN A 427 10.10 29.05 -4.27
CA ASN A 427 9.79 28.60 -5.64
C ASN A 427 9.02 27.26 -5.70
N VAL A 428 8.99 26.50 -4.61
CA VAL A 428 8.25 25.24 -4.54
C VAL A 428 6.86 25.52 -3.98
N GLU A 429 5.85 25.40 -4.84
CA GLU A 429 4.48 25.57 -4.43
C GLU A 429 3.93 24.25 -3.88
N PRO A 430 3.42 24.20 -2.63
CA PRO A 430 2.84 22.99 -2.04
C PRO A 430 1.57 22.57 -2.77
N SER A 431 1.40 21.26 -2.89
CA SER A 431 0.25 20.66 -3.59
C SER A 431 -0.93 20.35 -2.67
N TYR A 432 -0.75 20.37 -1.36
CA TYR A 432 -1.78 20.03 -0.37
C TYR A 432 -3.03 20.91 -0.52
N LYS A 433 -4.18 20.25 -0.55
CA LYS A 433 -5.50 20.91 -0.51
C LYS A 433 -6.24 20.45 0.76
N PRO A 434 -6.87 21.39 1.48
CA PRO A 434 -7.34 22.75 1.15
C PRO A 434 -6.28 23.86 1.01
N GLY A 435 -5.10 23.70 1.58
CA GLY A 435 -4.03 24.69 1.59
C GLY A 435 -3.10 24.52 2.79
N VAL A 436 -2.08 25.35 2.90
CA VAL A 436 -1.10 25.28 3.98
C VAL A 436 -1.04 26.59 4.77
N ALA A 437 -0.86 26.45 6.09
CA ALA A 437 -0.56 27.54 7.00
C ALA A 437 0.92 27.49 7.36
N LEU A 438 1.69 28.50 6.95
CA LEU A 438 3.11 28.57 7.24
C LEU A 438 3.38 28.89 8.71
N GLY A 439 4.40 28.27 9.28
CA GLY A 439 4.75 28.45 10.69
C GLY A 439 5.99 27.65 11.08
N ASP A 440 6.02 27.20 12.34
CA ASP A 440 7.07 26.38 12.91
C ASP A 440 6.57 24.94 13.16
N LEU A 441 7.01 24.02 12.33
CA LEU A 441 6.67 22.59 12.47
C LEU A 441 7.35 21.91 13.68
N ALA A 442 8.30 22.56 14.35
CA ALA A 442 8.84 22.06 15.61
C ALA A 442 7.75 21.95 16.71
N LEU A 443 6.67 22.69 16.56
CA LEU A 443 5.52 22.63 17.49
C LEU A 443 4.62 21.40 17.23
N ALA A 444 4.74 20.72 16.10
CA ALA A 444 3.81 19.67 15.68
C ALA A 444 4.16 18.26 16.17
N LEU A 445 5.43 18.01 16.51
CA LEU A 445 5.94 16.69 16.91
C LEU A 445 6.80 16.80 18.19
N PRO A 446 7.00 15.70 18.91
CA PRO A 446 7.94 15.65 20.02
C PRO A 446 9.38 16.04 19.61
N ASP A 447 10.13 16.68 20.51
CA ASP A 447 11.47 17.19 20.28
C ASP A 447 12.43 16.14 19.69
N PHE A 448 12.40 14.91 20.16
CA PHE A 448 13.26 13.84 19.63
C PHE A 448 13.03 13.58 18.14
N ALA A 449 11.79 13.72 17.67
CA ALA A 449 11.45 13.52 16.27
C ALA A 449 11.91 14.72 15.42
N ILE A 450 11.72 15.94 15.93
CA ILE A 450 12.19 17.16 15.30
C ILE A 450 13.71 17.17 15.14
N GLU A 451 14.46 16.84 16.20
CA GLU A 451 15.92 16.73 16.17
C GLU A 451 16.40 15.70 15.15
N ALA A 452 15.79 14.52 15.15
CA ALA A 452 16.15 13.47 14.21
C ALA A 452 15.90 13.87 12.76
N ILE A 453 14.76 14.50 12.44
CA ILE A 453 14.43 14.96 11.08
C ILE A 453 15.38 16.09 10.65
N ARG A 454 15.70 17.05 11.54
CA ARG A 454 16.68 18.12 11.26
C ARG A 454 18.06 17.57 10.92
N GLU A 455 18.50 16.50 11.59
CA GLU A 455 19.77 15.84 11.29
C GLU A 455 19.69 15.05 9.97
N ALA A 456 18.56 14.40 9.68
CA ALA A 456 18.40 13.55 8.50
C ALA A 456 18.38 14.34 7.19
N LEU A 457 17.75 15.50 7.14
CA LEU A 457 17.61 16.28 5.90
C LEU A 457 18.95 16.62 5.25
N PRO A 458 19.97 17.16 5.95
CA PRO A 458 21.31 17.35 5.38
C PRO A 458 22.05 16.04 5.08
N ALA A 459 21.74 14.94 5.79
CA ALA A 459 22.30 13.64 5.50
C ALA A 459 21.76 13.07 4.18
N PHE A 460 20.50 13.30 3.88
CA PHE A 460 19.85 12.91 2.62
C PHE A 460 20.38 13.71 1.42
N GLU A 461 20.81 14.94 1.61
CA GLU A 461 21.50 15.75 0.59
C GLU A 461 22.72 15.02 -0.01
N LYS A 462 23.45 14.25 0.80
CA LYS A 462 24.61 13.46 0.33
C LYS A 462 24.20 12.32 -0.61
N GLN A 463 22.96 11.85 -0.52
CA GLN A 463 22.43 10.77 -1.35
C GLN A 463 21.69 11.31 -2.58
N ILE A 464 20.95 12.40 -2.40
CA ILE A 464 20.16 13.07 -3.45
C ILE A 464 20.51 14.56 -3.40
N ARG A 465 21.32 15.01 -4.36
CA ARG A 465 21.71 16.42 -4.46
C ARG A 465 20.49 17.31 -4.64
N GLY A 466 20.34 18.32 -3.80
CA GLY A 466 19.20 19.23 -3.75
C GLY A 466 18.09 18.77 -2.81
N TYR A 467 18.28 17.70 -2.04
CA TYR A 467 17.25 17.22 -1.11
C TYR A 467 16.97 18.21 0.02
N SER A 468 17.99 18.92 0.50
CA SER A 468 17.86 20.00 1.48
C SER A 468 17.67 21.39 0.86
N LEU A 469 17.12 21.45 -0.38
CA LEU A 469 16.74 22.72 -1.02
C LEU A 469 15.95 23.58 -0.04
N HIS A 470 16.36 24.85 0.13
CA HIS A 470 15.73 25.76 1.09
C HIS A 470 14.21 25.86 0.88
N ASP A 471 13.80 26.01 -0.38
CA ASP A 471 12.40 26.22 -0.79
C ASP A 471 11.56 24.94 -0.82
N ALA A 472 12.15 23.74 -0.63
CA ALA A 472 11.36 22.52 -0.48
C ALA A 472 10.42 22.67 0.71
N VAL A 473 9.22 22.06 0.64
CA VAL A 473 8.17 22.28 1.62
C VAL A 473 7.93 21.03 2.45
N LEU A 474 7.93 21.20 3.77
CA LEU A 474 7.42 20.22 4.73
C LEU A 474 5.98 20.55 5.06
N THR A 475 5.09 19.56 5.01
CA THR A 475 3.66 19.68 5.34
C THR A 475 3.31 18.65 6.41
N GLY A 476 2.70 19.08 7.50
CA GLY A 476 2.34 18.23 8.63
C GLY A 476 0.85 17.90 8.66
N ILE A 477 0.50 16.76 9.21
CA ILE A 477 1.32 15.76 9.89
C ILE A 477 1.12 14.37 9.26
N GLU A 478 2.16 13.57 9.19
CA GLU A 478 2.09 12.19 8.73
C GLU A 478 2.10 11.27 9.97
N THR A 479 0.96 10.68 10.34
CA THR A 479 0.82 9.84 11.54
C THR A 479 0.31 8.44 11.24
N ARG A 480 -0.24 8.22 10.03
CA ARG A 480 -0.89 6.96 9.66
C ARG A 480 -0.02 6.13 8.72
N THR A 481 1.26 5.96 9.07
CA THR A 481 2.22 5.17 8.29
C THR A 481 1.94 3.68 8.33
N SER A 482 1.38 3.18 9.41
CA SER A 482 0.87 1.81 9.59
C SER A 482 -0.10 1.75 10.76
N SER A 483 -0.74 0.60 10.94
CA SER A 483 -1.60 0.37 12.12
C SER A 483 -0.79 0.51 13.42
N PRO A 484 -1.27 1.27 14.43
CA PRO A 484 -0.60 1.40 15.71
C PRO A 484 -0.82 0.20 16.66
N LEU A 485 -1.60 -0.77 16.20
CA LEU A 485 -1.90 -1.99 16.96
C LEU A 485 -1.90 -3.23 16.03
N ARG A 486 -1.90 -4.38 16.68
CA ARG A 486 -2.11 -5.68 16.05
C ARG A 486 -3.27 -6.40 16.72
N ILE A 487 -4.21 -6.91 15.92
CA ILE A 487 -5.20 -7.88 16.39
C ILE A 487 -4.59 -9.25 16.15
N THR A 488 -3.99 -9.83 17.18
CA THR A 488 -3.13 -11.01 17.04
C THR A 488 -3.95 -12.24 16.66
N ARG A 489 -3.44 -12.99 15.70
CA ARG A 489 -4.05 -14.23 15.18
C ARG A 489 -3.14 -15.43 15.38
N ASN A 490 -3.75 -16.60 15.51
CA ASN A 490 -3.07 -17.90 15.65
C ASN A 490 -2.64 -18.47 14.28
N GLU A 491 -2.14 -19.69 14.25
CA GLU A 491 -1.68 -20.38 13.03
C GLU A 491 -2.80 -20.63 12.03
N SER A 492 -4.03 -20.85 12.49
CA SER A 492 -5.22 -20.95 11.61
C SER A 492 -5.77 -19.58 11.17
N MET A 493 -5.03 -18.49 11.43
CA MET A 493 -5.36 -17.10 11.11
C MET A 493 -6.61 -16.57 11.81
N GLN A 494 -7.10 -17.23 12.84
CA GLN A 494 -8.18 -16.74 13.71
C GLN A 494 -7.62 -15.90 14.85
N SER A 495 -8.46 -15.03 15.43
CA SER A 495 -8.14 -14.32 16.67
C SER A 495 -7.67 -15.29 17.75
N LEU A 496 -6.72 -14.87 18.60
CA LEU A 496 -6.19 -15.72 19.66
C LEU A 496 -7.27 -16.21 20.64
N ASN A 497 -8.30 -15.43 20.86
CA ASN A 497 -9.29 -15.70 21.89
C ASN A 497 -10.75 -15.65 21.41
N VAL A 498 -10.99 -15.40 20.12
CA VAL A 498 -12.35 -15.44 19.55
C VAL A 498 -12.33 -16.32 18.31
N LYS A 499 -12.92 -17.51 18.41
CA LYS A 499 -13.06 -18.45 17.32
C LYS A 499 -14.01 -17.90 16.24
N GLY A 500 -13.69 -18.11 14.95
CA GLY A 500 -14.48 -17.60 13.83
C GLY A 500 -14.25 -16.15 13.47
N LEU A 501 -13.42 -15.43 14.24
CA LEU A 501 -12.99 -14.07 13.93
C LEU A 501 -11.60 -14.10 13.28
N PHE A 502 -11.48 -13.57 12.06
CA PHE A 502 -10.27 -13.60 11.23
C PHE A 502 -9.70 -12.19 11.03
N PRO A 503 -8.77 -11.72 11.87
CA PRO A 503 -8.12 -10.42 11.70
C PRO A 503 -7.24 -10.42 10.45
N ALA A 504 -7.38 -9.41 9.58
CA ALA A 504 -6.74 -9.38 8.28
C ALA A 504 -6.21 -8.00 7.89
N GLY A 505 -5.21 -8.01 7.03
CA GLY A 505 -4.69 -6.84 6.36
C GLY A 505 -3.96 -5.85 7.25
N GLU A 506 -3.97 -4.60 6.83
CA GLU A 506 -3.20 -3.53 7.47
C GLU A 506 -3.77 -3.14 8.83
N GLY A 507 -5.08 -3.08 8.98
CA GLY A 507 -5.73 -2.75 10.26
C GLY A 507 -5.41 -3.74 11.35
N ALA A 508 -5.32 -5.01 11.02
CA ALA A 508 -4.90 -6.06 11.96
C ALA A 508 -3.36 -6.13 12.16
N GLY A 509 -2.58 -5.31 11.45
CA GLY A 509 -1.12 -5.22 11.61
C GLY A 509 -0.31 -6.24 10.80
N TYR A 510 -0.89 -6.84 9.74
CA TYR A 510 -0.25 -7.89 8.93
C TYR A 510 0.10 -7.48 7.50
N ALA A 511 -0.26 -6.28 7.09
CA ALA A 511 0.07 -5.74 5.78
C ALA A 511 0.46 -4.26 5.89
N GLY A 512 1.05 -3.72 4.83
CA GLY A 512 1.49 -2.32 4.78
C GLY A 512 1.46 -1.76 3.35
N GLY A 513 0.43 -2.08 2.57
CA GLY A 513 0.26 -1.59 1.20
C GLY A 513 -0.65 -2.51 0.39
N ILE A 514 -1.02 -2.09 -0.83
CA ILE A 514 -2.04 -2.76 -1.67
C ILE A 514 -1.68 -4.22 -1.93
N LEU A 515 -0.46 -4.50 -2.40
CA LEU A 515 -0.06 -5.87 -2.75
C LEU A 515 -0.05 -6.79 -1.52
N SER A 516 0.56 -6.36 -0.42
CA SER A 516 0.63 -7.17 0.80
C SER A 516 -0.76 -7.37 1.44
N ALA A 517 -1.63 -6.37 1.37
CA ALA A 517 -3.01 -6.48 1.83
C ALA A 517 -3.83 -7.45 0.96
N GLY A 518 -3.65 -7.42 -0.37
CA GLY A 518 -4.25 -8.37 -1.29
C GLY A 518 -3.79 -9.81 -1.04
N VAL A 519 -2.48 -10.01 -0.84
CA VAL A 519 -1.91 -11.32 -0.48
C VAL A 519 -2.47 -11.83 0.84
N ASP A 520 -2.56 -10.98 1.85
CA ASP A 520 -3.15 -11.37 3.14
C ASP A 520 -4.65 -11.69 3.00
N GLY A 521 -5.38 -10.95 2.15
CA GLY A 521 -6.77 -11.25 1.80
C GLY A 521 -6.96 -12.64 1.18
N ILE A 522 -6.05 -13.05 0.28
CA ILE A 522 -6.05 -14.40 -0.29
C ILE A 522 -5.80 -15.45 0.81
N ARG A 523 -4.78 -15.26 1.63
CA ARG A 523 -4.45 -16.19 2.74
C ARG A 523 -5.60 -16.36 3.72
N ILE A 524 -6.26 -15.25 4.05
CA ILE A 524 -7.42 -15.27 4.96
C ILE A 524 -8.62 -15.99 4.33
N ALA A 525 -8.88 -15.78 3.03
CA ALA A 525 -9.92 -16.50 2.31
C ALA A 525 -9.66 -18.01 2.29
N GLU A 526 -8.40 -18.41 2.06
CA GLU A 526 -7.98 -19.82 2.16
C GLU A 526 -8.20 -20.39 3.56
N ALA A 527 -7.87 -19.62 4.62
CA ALA A 527 -8.06 -20.06 6.00
C ALA A 527 -9.56 -20.23 6.34
N VAL A 528 -10.41 -19.29 5.95
CA VAL A 528 -11.87 -19.39 6.12
C VAL A 528 -12.42 -20.58 5.35
N ALA A 529 -11.99 -20.78 4.10
CA ALA A 529 -12.44 -21.92 3.28
C ALA A 529 -12.03 -23.26 3.92
N ARG A 530 -10.79 -23.39 4.42
CA ARG A 530 -10.31 -24.60 5.14
C ARG A 530 -11.15 -24.85 6.38
N ASP A 531 -11.42 -23.84 7.22
CA ASP A 531 -12.22 -23.98 8.43
C ASP A 531 -13.66 -24.45 8.12
N ILE A 532 -14.29 -23.88 7.10
CA ILE A 532 -15.64 -24.29 6.66
C ILE A 532 -15.64 -25.74 6.10
N LEU A 533 -14.58 -26.11 5.37
CA LEU A 533 -14.46 -27.44 4.75
C LEU A 533 -13.92 -28.52 5.73
N GLY A 534 -13.53 -28.13 6.94
CA GLY A 534 -12.93 -29.06 7.91
C GLY A 534 -11.56 -29.58 7.48
N LEU A 535 -10.80 -28.80 6.68
CA LEU A 535 -9.45 -29.16 6.24
C LEU A 535 -8.41 -28.65 7.26
N GLU A 536 -7.33 -29.40 7.41
CA GLU A 536 -6.20 -28.94 8.25
C GLU A 536 -5.58 -27.65 7.70
N ALA A 537 -4.99 -26.84 8.60
CA ALA A 537 -4.42 -25.52 8.35
C ALA A 537 -3.19 -25.55 7.42
#